data_6f2f3219524eda40cb43dbe144b4b019
#
_entry.id   6f2f3219524eda40cb43dbe144b4b019
#
_cell.length_a   1.000
_cell.length_b   1.000
_cell.length_c   1.000
_cell.angle_alpha   90.00
_cell.angle_beta   90.00
_cell.angle_gamma   90.00
#
_symmetry.space_group_name_H-M   'P 1'
#
loop_
_entity.id
_entity.type
_entity.pdbx_description
1 polymer ?
#
loop_
_entity_poly.entity_id
_entity_poly.type
_entity_poly.pdbx_seq_one_letter_code
_entity_poly.pdbx_strand_id
1 'polypeptide(L)'
;LRFRAPPGVVGAAYNEIGVAAVAMGGGDILPALEKGAIDAAEWCCPQPDSVFGFQKVLKHYYLQGLHQVVVNADFYLNGDVYDSLSATEKKALEVAANASLSKSQSYRIGTNGAALKDLTENHGVILEDTPADYFTEYMAAAKKLLEEAAAENEFFAEVWQSQKDFADIVVPFWAGAQTSNASLG
;
A
#
# COMPACT_ATOMS: atom_id res chain seq x y z
N LEU A 1 -20.14 2.16 7.32
CA LEU A 1 -19.17 2.95 6.57
C LEU A 1 -18.94 2.27 5.21
N ARG A 2 -19.23 2.97 4.13
CA ARG A 2 -18.94 2.51 2.77
C ARG A 2 -17.51 2.93 2.43
N PHE A 3 -16.66 1.95 2.23
CA PHE A 3 -15.22 2.16 2.19
C PHE A 3 -14.63 1.68 0.87
N ARG A 4 -13.87 2.52 0.19
CA ARG A 4 -13.09 2.07 -0.96
C ARG A 4 -11.81 1.39 -0.46
N ALA A 5 -11.62 0.14 -0.89
CA ALA A 5 -10.38 -0.60 -0.71
C ALA A 5 -9.88 -1.12 -2.07
N PRO A 6 -8.60 -1.51 -2.20
CA PRO A 6 -8.13 -2.21 -3.38
C PRO A 6 -8.80 -3.58 -3.50
N PRO A 7 -8.85 -4.16 -4.71
CA PRO A 7 -9.39 -5.51 -4.91
C PRO A 7 -8.49 -6.59 -4.28
N GLY A 8 -8.95 -7.83 -4.32
CA GLY A 8 -8.23 -9.00 -3.83
C GLY A 8 -8.28 -9.14 -2.31
N VAL A 9 -7.25 -9.75 -1.73
CA VAL A 9 -7.19 -10.09 -0.29
C VAL A 9 -7.40 -8.85 0.59
N VAL A 10 -6.89 -7.68 0.19
CA VAL A 10 -7.05 -6.45 0.99
C VAL A 10 -8.52 -6.10 1.18
N GLY A 11 -9.28 -5.98 0.11
CA GLY A 11 -10.70 -5.67 0.18
C GLY A 11 -11.51 -6.78 0.87
N ALA A 12 -11.16 -8.05 0.62
CA ALA A 12 -11.80 -9.18 1.27
C ALA A 12 -11.58 -9.19 2.79
N ALA A 13 -10.37 -8.86 3.27
CA ALA A 13 -10.07 -8.77 4.70
C ALA A 13 -10.86 -7.65 5.39
N TYR A 14 -11.07 -6.51 4.74
CA TYR A 14 -11.96 -5.47 5.26
C TYR A 14 -13.40 -5.97 5.39
N ASN A 15 -13.90 -6.73 4.41
CA ASN A 15 -15.26 -7.30 4.48
C ASN A 15 -15.38 -8.33 5.61
N GLU A 16 -14.35 -9.15 5.86
CA GLU A 16 -14.32 -10.12 6.96
C GLU A 16 -14.47 -9.44 8.34
N ILE A 17 -13.91 -8.26 8.52
CA ILE A 17 -14.05 -7.49 9.77
C ILE A 17 -15.27 -6.55 9.78
N GLY A 18 -16.21 -6.74 8.85
CA GLY A 18 -17.50 -6.04 8.84
C GLY A 18 -17.49 -4.66 8.19
N VAL A 19 -16.43 -4.27 7.49
CA VAL A 19 -16.39 -3.04 6.70
C VAL A 19 -17.01 -3.29 5.32
N ALA A 20 -17.95 -2.45 4.90
CA ALA A 20 -18.53 -2.55 3.55
C ALA A 20 -17.52 -2.02 2.51
N ALA A 21 -16.53 -2.83 2.18
CA ALA A 21 -15.47 -2.49 1.25
C ALA A 21 -15.90 -2.75 -0.20
N VAL A 22 -15.65 -1.76 -1.05
CA VAL A 22 -15.89 -1.83 -2.48
C VAL A 22 -14.62 -1.49 -3.25
N ALA A 23 -14.32 -2.26 -4.29
CA ALA A 23 -13.17 -2.00 -5.16
C ALA A 23 -13.56 -1.00 -6.26
N MET A 24 -12.70 0.01 -6.48
CA MET A 24 -12.84 0.92 -7.62
C MET A 24 -11.49 1.50 -8.02
N GLY A 25 -11.40 1.92 -9.29
CA GLY A 25 -10.21 2.57 -9.83
C GLY A 25 -9.93 3.93 -9.18
N GLY A 26 -8.64 4.33 -9.15
CA GLY A 26 -8.23 5.59 -8.51
C GLY A 26 -8.96 6.82 -9.05
N GLY A 27 -9.20 6.90 -10.35
CA GLY A 27 -9.93 8.02 -10.98
C GLY A 27 -11.38 8.15 -10.56
N ASP A 28 -11.99 7.08 -10.03
CA ASP A 28 -13.41 7.06 -9.62
C ASP A 28 -13.60 7.44 -8.14
N ILE A 29 -12.52 7.45 -7.35
CA ILE A 29 -12.60 7.63 -5.88
C ILE A 29 -13.13 9.02 -5.52
N LEU A 30 -12.48 10.09 -6.02
CA LEU A 30 -12.91 11.45 -5.69
C LEU A 30 -14.34 11.74 -6.13
N PRO A 31 -14.76 11.40 -7.37
CA PRO A 31 -16.17 11.53 -7.78
C PRO A 31 -17.14 10.74 -6.90
N ALA A 32 -16.76 9.56 -6.43
CA ALA A 32 -17.61 8.75 -5.55
C ALA A 32 -17.74 9.36 -4.14
N LEU A 33 -16.67 9.94 -3.60
CA LEU A 33 -16.66 10.69 -2.34
C LEU A 33 -17.53 11.96 -2.45
N GLU A 34 -17.35 12.75 -3.50
CA GLU A 34 -18.12 13.98 -3.74
C GLU A 34 -19.64 13.73 -3.85
N LYS A 35 -20.01 12.62 -4.46
CA LYS A 35 -21.42 12.20 -4.59
C LYS A 35 -21.97 11.48 -3.36
N GLY A 36 -21.15 11.23 -2.36
CA GLY A 36 -21.52 10.44 -1.19
C GLY A 36 -21.85 8.98 -1.51
N ALA A 37 -21.30 8.42 -2.59
CA ALA A 37 -21.42 6.99 -2.89
C ALA A 37 -20.55 6.13 -1.97
N ILE A 38 -19.41 6.66 -1.52
CA ILE A 38 -18.57 6.13 -0.47
C ILE A 38 -18.30 7.21 0.59
N ASP A 39 -17.98 6.77 1.80
CA ASP A 39 -17.78 7.65 2.96
C ASP A 39 -16.29 7.82 3.29
N ALA A 40 -15.46 6.85 2.90
CA ALA A 40 -14.03 6.84 3.12
C ALA A 40 -13.31 6.04 2.04
N ALA A 41 -12.00 6.25 1.92
CA ALA A 41 -11.17 5.55 0.93
C ALA A 41 -9.76 5.30 1.48
N GLU A 42 -9.23 4.17 1.11
CA GLU A 42 -7.81 3.86 1.14
C GLU A 42 -7.22 4.15 -0.24
N TRP A 43 -6.03 4.78 -0.30
CA TRP A 43 -5.35 4.97 -1.57
C TRP A 43 -3.84 4.70 -1.46
N CYS A 44 -3.04 5.65 -0.95
CA CYS A 44 -1.60 5.45 -0.94
C CYS A 44 -0.89 6.14 0.24
N CYS A 45 -0.65 7.43 0.10
CA CYS A 45 0.20 8.18 1.01
C CYS A 45 0.04 9.69 0.76
N PRO A 46 0.49 10.58 1.67
CA PRO A 46 0.13 12.00 1.65
C PRO A 46 0.29 12.72 0.32
N GLN A 47 1.39 12.49 -0.40
CA GLN A 47 1.63 13.20 -1.65
C GLN A 47 0.67 12.78 -2.78
N PRO A 48 0.49 11.50 -3.14
CA PRO A 48 -0.52 11.08 -4.11
C PRO A 48 -1.94 11.44 -3.69
N ASP A 49 -2.29 11.29 -2.39
CA ASP A 49 -3.63 11.57 -1.88
C ASP A 49 -3.97 13.06 -2.06
N SER A 50 -3.01 13.96 -1.82
CA SER A 50 -3.16 15.40 -2.03
C SER A 50 -3.32 15.77 -3.51
N VAL A 51 -2.59 15.09 -4.41
CA VAL A 51 -2.71 15.29 -5.87
C VAL A 51 -4.08 14.85 -6.38
N PHE A 52 -4.64 13.75 -5.85
CA PHE A 52 -6.02 13.35 -6.16
C PHE A 52 -7.08 14.31 -5.60
N GLY A 53 -6.72 15.14 -4.61
CA GLY A 53 -7.60 16.17 -4.07
C GLY A 53 -8.54 15.66 -2.97
N PHE A 54 -8.24 14.54 -2.31
CA PHE A 54 -9.10 13.96 -1.27
C PHE A 54 -9.35 14.92 -0.10
N GLN A 55 -8.39 15.78 0.25
CA GLN A 55 -8.52 16.83 1.26
C GLN A 55 -9.65 17.84 1.01
N LYS A 56 -10.18 17.91 -0.21
CA LYS A 56 -11.32 18.78 -0.54
C LYS A 56 -12.63 18.27 0.08
N VAL A 57 -12.75 16.95 0.23
CA VAL A 57 -13.98 16.27 0.68
C VAL A 57 -13.81 15.51 1.99
N LEU A 58 -12.61 15.06 2.32
CA LEU A 58 -12.28 14.32 3.55
C LEU A 58 -11.37 15.14 4.45
N LYS A 59 -11.57 15.02 5.76
CA LYS A 59 -10.79 15.78 6.75
C LYS A 59 -10.04 14.89 7.76
N HIS A 60 -10.50 13.68 7.99
CA HIS A 60 -9.84 12.74 8.89
C HIS A 60 -8.87 11.86 8.09
N TYR A 61 -7.62 11.79 8.53
CA TYR A 61 -6.55 11.08 7.85
C TYR A 61 -5.84 10.14 8.81
N TYR A 62 -5.93 8.84 8.54
CA TYR A 62 -5.24 7.79 9.28
C TYR A 62 -3.98 7.40 8.51
N LEU A 63 -2.82 7.77 9.03
CA LEU A 63 -1.54 7.57 8.35
C LEU A 63 -1.05 6.12 8.45
N GLN A 64 -1.34 5.47 9.58
CA GLN A 64 -0.88 4.10 9.83
C GLN A 64 -1.76 3.10 9.09
N GLY A 65 -1.28 2.63 7.95
CA GLY A 65 -1.88 1.51 7.22
C GLY A 65 -1.03 0.25 7.41
N LEU A 66 -1.67 -0.89 7.60
CA LEU A 66 -0.98 -2.17 7.78
C LEU A 66 -1.05 -3.06 6.53
N HIS A 67 -2.09 -2.90 5.75
CA HIS A 67 -2.48 -3.83 4.67
C HIS A 67 -1.52 -3.82 3.47
N GLN A 68 -0.79 -2.75 3.24
CA GLN A 68 0.10 -2.62 2.09
C GLN A 68 1.22 -1.58 2.35
N VAL A 69 2.11 -1.90 3.28
CA VAL A 69 3.24 -1.02 3.64
C VAL A 69 4.29 -0.91 2.55
N VAL A 70 4.34 -1.88 1.63
CA VAL A 70 5.24 -1.92 0.48
C VAL A 70 4.46 -2.29 -0.77
N VAL A 71 4.72 -1.59 -1.87
CA VAL A 71 4.17 -1.88 -3.19
C VAL A 71 5.30 -2.30 -4.11
N ASN A 72 5.19 -3.47 -4.73
CA ASN A 72 6.02 -3.82 -5.86
C ASN A 72 5.56 -3.03 -7.09
N ALA A 73 6.48 -2.34 -7.72
CA ALA A 73 6.24 -1.68 -9.00
C ALA A 73 7.00 -2.43 -10.09
N ASP A 74 6.27 -3.09 -10.98
CA ASP A 74 6.83 -3.91 -12.02
C ASP A 74 6.89 -3.16 -13.35
N PHE A 75 7.94 -3.40 -14.13
CA PHE A 75 8.02 -2.94 -15.51
C PHE A 75 7.57 -4.06 -16.45
N TYR A 76 6.48 -3.82 -17.14
CA TYR A 76 5.98 -4.73 -18.17
C TYR A 76 6.46 -4.28 -19.54
N LEU A 77 7.12 -5.18 -20.25
CA LEU A 77 7.64 -4.95 -21.61
C LEU A 77 6.96 -5.93 -22.57
N ASN A 78 6.66 -5.46 -23.76
CA ASN A 78 6.26 -6.37 -24.85
C ASN A 78 7.42 -7.32 -25.16
N GLY A 79 7.15 -8.65 -25.19
CA GLY A 79 8.16 -9.67 -25.36
C GLY A 79 8.94 -9.51 -26.66
N ASP A 80 8.27 -9.30 -27.80
CA ASP A 80 8.91 -9.15 -29.10
C ASP A 80 9.83 -7.91 -29.14
N VAL A 81 9.38 -6.82 -28.51
CA VAL A 81 10.21 -5.60 -28.38
C VAL A 81 11.43 -5.87 -27.52
N TYR A 82 11.24 -6.50 -26.36
CA TYR A 82 12.36 -6.84 -25.48
C TYR A 82 13.37 -7.77 -26.16
N ASP A 83 12.90 -8.77 -26.90
CA ASP A 83 13.76 -9.73 -27.61
C ASP A 83 14.56 -9.06 -28.74
N SER A 84 14.02 -8.02 -29.37
CA SER A 84 14.71 -7.24 -30.42
C SER A 84 15.81 -6.33 -29.86
N LEU A 85 15.86 -6.07 -28.57
CA LEU A 85 16.88 -5.22 -27.94
C LEU A 85 18.25 -5.91 -27.91
N SER A 86 19.30 -5.12 -28.12
CA SER A 86 20.68 -5.56 -27.92
C SER A 86 20.96 -5.87 -26.43
N ALA A 87 22.00 -6.62 -26.17
CA ALA A 87 22.45 -6.91 -24.79
C ALA A 87 22.74 -5.63 -23.99
N THR A 88 23.27 -4.60 -24.63
CA THR A 88 23.53 -3.30 -23.99
C THR A 88 22.22 -2.59 -23.58
N GLU A 89 21.22 -2.59 -24.45
CA GLU A 89 19.92 -1.99 -24.15
C GLU A 89 19.18 -2.76 -23.04
N LYS A 90 19.18 -4.09 -23.07
CA LYS A 90 18.65 -4.92 -21.98
C LYS A 90 19.32 -4.60 -20.65
N LYS A 91 20.65 -4.48 -20.64
CA LYS A 91 21.38 -4.10 -19.43
C LYS A 91 21.09 -2.68 -18.97
N ALA A 92 20.90 -1.74 -19.88
CA ALA A 92 20.50 -0.37 -19.55
C ALA A 92 19.12 -0.32 -18.87
N LEU A 93 18.15 -1.11 -19.35
CA LEU A 93 16.83 -1.24 -18.71
C LEU A 93 16.93 -1.78 -17.27
N GLU A 94 17.71 -2.84 -17.07
CA GLU A 94 17.94 -3.40 -15.73
C GLU A 94 18.56 -2.39 -14.77
N VAL A 95 19.59 -1.67 -15.20
CA VAL A 95 20.23 -0.63 -14.41
C VAL A 95 19.27 0.53 -14.11
N ALA A 96 18.50 0.95 -15.09
CA ALA A 96 17.51 2.01 -14.92
C ALA A 96 16.41 1.62 -13.93
N ALA A 97 15.92 0.37 -13.98
CA ALA A 97 14.94 -0.15 -13.03
C ALA A 97 15.47 -0.12 -11.59
N ASN A 98 16.68 -0.61 -11.37
CA ASN A 98 17.34 -0.58 -10.05
C ASN A 98 17.58 0.86 -9.54
N ALA A 99 18.02 1.75 -10.41
CA ALA A 99 18.24 3.16 -10.06
C ALA A 99 16.91 3.87 -9.73
N SER A 100 15.84 3.54 -10.47
CA SER A 100 14.50 4.08 -10.24
C SER A 100 13.95 3.68 -8.87
N LEU A 101 14.17 2.43 -8.45
CA LEU A 101 13.75 1.95 -7.13
C LEU A 101 14.36 2.80 -6.01
N SER A 102 15.67 2.94 -5.99
CA SER A 102 16.38 3.72 -4.96
C SER A 102 16.00 5.20 -4.97
N LYS A 103 15.89 5.79 -6.16
CA LYS A 103 15.52 7.20 -6.33
C LYS A 103 14.08 7.46 -5.89
N SER A 104 13.14 6.60 -6.26
CA SER A 104 11.73 6.77 -5.90
C SER A 104 11.50 6.61 -4.40
N GLN A 105 12.18 5.69 -3.73
CA GLN A 105 12.10 5.53 -2.28
C GLN A 105 12.55 6.81 -1.55
N SER A 106 13.73 7.33 -1.86
CA SER A 106 14.25 8.55 -1.25
C SER A 106 13.36 9.77 -1.53
N TYR A 107 12.89 9.90 -2.77
CA TYR A 107 11.98 10.98 -3.18
C TYR A 107 10.66 10.95 -2.43
N ARG A 108 10.06 9.77 -2.28
CA ARG A 108 8.76 9.60 -1.60
C ARG A 108 8.80 9.94 -0.12
N ILE A 109 9.92 9.67 0.57
CA ILE A 109 10.06 10.05 1.98
C ILE A 109 9.93 11.57 2.14
N GLY A 110 10.71 12.34 1.37
CA GLY A 110 10.69 13.80 1.44
C GLY A 110 9.37 14.42 0.98
N THR A 111 8.83 13.96 -0.14
CA THR A 111 7.58 14.51 -0.70
C THR A 111 6.35 14.16 0.14
N ASN A 112 6.29 12.99 0.74
CA ASN A 112 5.20 12.64 1.64
C ASN A 112 5.24 13.45 2.94
N GLY A 113 6.41 13.69 3.52
CA GLY A 113 6.55 14.55 4.69
C GLY A 113 6.08 15.98 4.42
N ALA A 114 6.51 16.56 3.27
CA ALA A 114 6.07 17.89 2.86
C ALA A 114 4.55 17.96 2.61
N ALA A 115 3.99 16.95 1.93
CA ALA A 115 2.55 16.88 1.65
C ALA A 115 1.73 16.70 2.93
N LEU A 116 2.16 15.87 3.87
CA LEU A 116 1.46 15.71 5.15
C LEU A 116 1.41 17.04 5.91
N LYS A 117 2.52 17.76 5.96
CA LYS A 117 2.57 19.09 6.58
C LYS A 117 1.59 20.07 5.90
N ASP A 118 1.57 20.10 4.58
CA ASP A 118 0.65 20.97 3.83
C ASP A 118 -0.81 20.61 4.08
N LEU A 119 -1.15 19.31 4.08
CA LEU A 119 -2.50 18.81 4.35
C LEU A 119 -3.00 19.26 5.74
N THR A 120 -2.17 19.17 6.76
CA THR A 120 -2.54 19.51 8.13
C THR A 120 -2.55 21.03 8.37
N GLU A 121 -1.57 21.79 7.88
CA GLU A 121 -1.43 23.22 8.14
C GLU A 121 -2.33 24.10 7.25
N ASN A 122 -2.52 23.71 5.98
CA ASN A 122 -3.19 24.55 4.99
C ASN A 122 -4.56 24.04 4.53
N HIS A 123 -4.86 22.76 4.71
CA HIS A 123 -6.10 22.15 4.22
C HIS A 123 -7.05 21.69 5.34
N GLY A 124 -6.68 21.88 6.61
CA GLY A 124 -7.49 21.53 7.76
C GLY A 124 -7.73 20.02 7.89
N VAL A 125 -6.78 19.22 7.40
CA VAL A 125 -6.79 17.76 7.61
C VAL A 125 -6.36 17.46 9.04
N ILE A 126 -7.11 16.58 9.69
CA ILE A 126 -6.86 16.12 11.06
C ILE A 126 -6.19 14.77 10.97
N LEU A 127 -4.97 14.68 11.48
CA LEU A 127 -4.26 13.42 11.60
C LEU A 127 -4.79 12.65 12.79
N GLU A 128 -5.22 11.43 12.54
CA GLU A 128 -5.79 10.53 13.54
C GLU A 128 -4.88 9.32 13.77
N ASP A 129 -4.92 8.79 14.97
CA ASP A 129 -4.27 7.53 15.29
C ASP A 129 -5.17 6.36 14.92
N THR A 130 -4.60 5.38 14.23
CA THR A 130 -5.31 4.14 13.90
C THR A 130 -5.49 3.29 15.15
N PRO A 131 -6.72 2.88 15.49
CA PRO A 131 -6.98 2.03 16.65
C PRO A 131 -6.18 0.73 16.63
N ALA A 132 -5.63 0.33 17.78
CA ALA A 132 -4.76 -0.84 17.85
C ALA A 132 -5.48 -2.17 17.58
N ASP A 133 -6.76 -2.27 17.91
CA ASP A 133 -7.62 -3.43 17.64
C ASP A 133 -7.82 -3.64 16.14
N TYR A 134 -7.93 -2.58 15.35
CA TYR A 134 -7.97 -2.68 13.89
C TYR A 134 -6.80 -3.51 13.32
N PHE A 135 -5.58 -3.29 13.79
CA PHE A 135 -4.43 -4.04 13.29
C PHE A 135 -4.55 -5.54 13.59
N THR A 136 -4.99 -5.87 14.80
CA THR A 136 -5.15 -7.27 15.23
C THR A 136 -6.25 -7.98 14.43
N GLU A 137 -7.41 -7.35 14.29
CA GLU A 137 -8.55 -7.90 13.57
C GLU A 137 -8.27 -8.06 12.09
N TYR A 138 -7.71 -7.01 11.46
CA TYR A 138 -7.37 -7.04 10.04
C TYR A 138 -6.33 -8.11 9.71
N MET A 139 -5.27 -8.22 10.52
CA MET A 139 -4.23 -9.24 10.30
C MET A 139 -4.76 -10.66 10.47
N ALA A 140 -5.65 -10.89 11.42
CA ALA A 140 -6.28 -12.19 11.58
C ALA A 140 -7.15 -12.56 10.37
N ALA A 141 -7.94 -11.61 9.86
CA ALA A 141 -8.76 -11.80 8.67
C ALA A 141 -7.91 -12.04 7.40
N ALA A 142 -6.88 -11.22 7.19
CA ALA A 142 -5.97 -11.37 6.05
C ALA A 142 -5.24 -12.72 6.07
N LYS A 143 -4.73 -13.14 7.23
CA LYS A 143 -4.06 -14.43 7.40
C LYS A 143 -5.00 -15.59 7.08
N LYS A 144 -6.22 -15.56 7.59
CA LYS A 144 -7.25 -16.57 7.31
C LYS A 144 -7.46 -16.72 5.79
N LEU A 145 -7.69 -15.62 5.08
CA LEU A 145 -7.92 -15.63 3.63
C LEU A 145 -6.72 -16.16 2.84
N LEU A 146 -5.50 -15.82 3.26
CA LEU A 146 -4.27 -16.31 2.63
C LEU A 146 -4.08 -17.81 2.86
N GLU A 147 -4.42 -18.32 4.04
CA GLU A 147 -4.37 -19.76 4.36
C GLU A 147 -5.44 -20.55 3.59
N GLU A 148 -6.65 -20.01 3.44
CA GLU A 148 -7.70 -20.58 2.61
C GLU A 148 -7.27 -20.65 1.14
N ALA A 149 -6.73 -19.58 0.58
CA ALA A 149 -6.22 -19.56 -0.79
C ALA A 149 -5.05 -20.54 -1.00
N ALA A 150 -4.18 -20.69 0.00
CA ALA A 150 -3.10 -21.69 -0.03
C ALA A 150 -3.61 -23.13 0.00
N ALA A 151 -4.70 -23.39 0.70
CA ALA A 151 -5.33 -24.72 0.74
C ALA A 151 -5.97 -25.12 -0.61
N GLU A 152 -6.38 -24.12 -1.41
CA GLU A 152 -7.03 -24.35 -2.70
C GLU A 152 -6.07 -24.38 -3.90
N ASN A 153 -4.87 -23.84 -3.75
CA ASN A 153 -3.91 -23.71 -4.85
C ASN A 153 -2.48 -24.00 -4.42
N GLU A 154 -1.91 -25.07 -4.97
CA GLU A 154 -0.57 -25.57 -4.63
C GLU A 154 0.54 -24.53 -4.89
N PHE A 155 0.50 -23.83 -6.03
CA PHE A 155 1.49 -22.79 -6.34
C PHE A 155 1.35 -21.60 -5.38
N PHE A 156 0.13 -21.20 -5.04
CA PHE A 156 -0.09 -20.16 -4.02
C PHE A 156 0.47 -20.59 -2.66
N ALA A 157 0.28 -21.86 -2.28
CA ALA A 157 0.83 -22.41 -1.03
C ALA A 157 2.37 -22.34 -1.00
N GLU A 158 3.03 -22.69 -2.10
CA GLU A 158 4.49 -22.60 -2.25
C GLU A 158 4.97 -21.15 -2.06
N VAL A 159 4.35 -20.21 -2.76
CA VAL A 159 4.68 -18.78 -2.65
C VAL A 159 4.43 -18.26 -1.23
N TRP A 160 3.28 -18.58 -0.65
CA TRP A 160 2.94 -18.18 0.71
C TRP A 160 3.91 -18.74 1.75
N GLN A 161 4.33 -19.99 1.61
CA GLN A 161 5.31 -20.59 2.51
C GLN A 161 6.67 -19.90 2.37
N SER A 162 7.13 -19.66 1.14
CA SER A 162 8.38 -18.90 0.89
C SER A 162 8.37 -17.51 1.53
N GLN A 163 7.25 -16.81 1.49
CA GLN A 163 7.12 -15.49 2.13
C GLN A 163 7.16 -15.60 3.66
N LYS A 164 6.53 -16.62 4.25
CA LYS A 164 6.61 -16.87 5.71
C LYS A 164 8.03 -17.18 6.15
N ASP A 165 8.71 -18.07 5.45
CA ASP A 165 10.10 -18.45 5.77
C ASP A 165 11.05 -17.24 5.71
N PHE A 166 10.86 -16.36 4.73
CA PHE A 166 11.60 -15.11 4.64
C PHE A 166 11.27 -14.14 5.78
N ALA A 167 9.98 -14.00 6.11
CA ALA A 167 9.53 -13.15 7.20
C ALA A 167 10.11 -13.60 8.55
N ASP A 168 10.16 -14.90 8.82
CA ASP A 168 10.70 -15.47 10.05
C ASP A 168 12.19 -15.10 10.27
N ILE A 169 12.93 -14.87 9.18
CA ILE A 169 14.34 -14.45 9.24
C ILE A 169 14.45 -12.91 9.37
N VAL A 170 13.68 -12.17 8.57
CA VAL A 170 13.90 -10.73 8.38
C VAL A 170 13.15 -9.88 9.42
N VAL A 171 11.93 -10.29 9.81
CA VAL A 171 11.10 -9.49 10.74
C VAL A 171 11.75 -9.29 12.10
N PRO A 172 12.34 -10.31 12.77
CA PRO A 172 13.01 -10.10 14.06
C PRO A 172 14.20 -9.14 13.97
N PHE A 173 15.00 -9.24 12.91
CA PHE A 173 16.10 -8.32 12.67
C PHE A 173 15.60 -6.88 12.47
N TRP A 174 14.62 -6.71 11.59
CA TRP A 174 14.11 -5.39 11.22
C TRP A 174 13.40 -4.71 12.39
N ALA A 175 12.59 -5.43 13.13
CA ALA A 175 11.94 -4.94 14.33
C ALA A 175 12.96 -4.50 15.39
N GLY A 176 13.99 -5.30 15.65
CA GLY A 176 15.06 -4.96 16.59
C GLY A 176 15.85 -3.71 16.17
N ALA A 177 16.14 -3.57 14.88
CA ALA A 177 16.91 -2.44 14.35
C ALA A 177 16.10 -1.12 14.36
N GLN A 178 14.77 -1.17 14.22
CA GLN A 178 13.94 0.04 14.10
C GLN A 178 13.37 0.54 15.42
N THR A 179 13.18 -0.31 16.41
CA THR A 179 12.56 0.09 17.69
C THR A 179 13.36 1.19 18.40
N SER A 180 14.69 1.16 18.31
CA SER A 180 15.53 2.19 18.91
C SER A 180 15.41 3.55 18.20
N ASN A 181 15.16 3.58 16.88
CA ASN A 181 15.01 4.81 16.12
C ASN A 181 13.66 5.50 16.36
N ALA A 182 12.60 4.74 16.54
CA ALA A 182 11.28 5.29 16.85
C ALA A 182 11.21 5.99 18.20
N SER A 183 12.09 5.64 19.16
CA SER A 183 12.15 6.26 20.48
C SER A 183 13.04 7.52 20.53
N LEU A 184 13.74 7.85 19.46
CA LEU A 184 14.67 9.00 19.39
C LEU A 184 14.05 10.22 18.66
N GLY A 185 12.89 10.10 18.07
CA GLY A 185 12.11 11.16 17.41
C GLY A 185 10.91 11.53 18.21
#